data_468081a0efe2c90c8e37bd063206de84
#
_entry.id   468081a0efe2c90c8e37bd063206de84
#
_cell.length_a   1.000
_cell.length_b   1.000
_cell.length_c   1.000
_cell.angle_alpha   90.00
_cell.angle_beta   90.00
_cell.angle_gamma   90.00
#
_symmetry.space_group_name_H-M   'P 1'
#
loop_
_entity.id
_entity.type
_entity.pdbx_description
1 polymer ?
#
loop_
_entity_poly.entity_id
_entity_poly.type
_entity_poly.pdbx_seq_one_letter_code
_entity_poly.pdbx_strand_id
1 'polypeptide(L)'
;MSSHEPGRRSRAQVRERHTLCAGARVRRAALLSLLLTAGFPEAAVAAEAASDTTSEPATASPAPDTRWPTLLAAQYTYVLQHQTGLHSPYAGALSLAPQGDTQATHTIGFYGGWAPVGWAQLYLDTEKFMGGGVSGATGLGGLTNGDVVREGAAGLKKTFYIARAYVRLMLPWGAPVSHVERAQDQIAGTEAVRRLEFKAGLLAVTDDFDHNRYASATRTQFMNWSLWANTAWDYAADTRGYTDGLVLGYVSPAWSLRYGLYRMPTLANGQTLETLNRAREENLELTLSPWAGGLIVRFLGYYNTAAMGDYREALALAARTGTVPDVAADGRNGRHKYGFGLNGELPLADEGETGLFLRAGWNDGATETFAFTEVDRQVSLGAQVSGAHWQRAADRVGLAAVLEGLSGPHHDYLAAGGAGFLLGDGRLAYGAEQILEVYYRLQLWDSVASVPLRVQLSPDFQFIRRPGYNEDRGPVRFYGLRVHLEY
;
A
#
# COMPACT_ATOMS: atom_id res chain seq x y z
N MET A 1 -51.63 46.12 -1.89
CA MET A 1 -52.37 46.58 -3.09
C MET A 1 -51.52 46.32 -4.29
N SER A 2 -52.08 45.52 -5.18
CA SER A 2 -51.83 45.41 -6.62
C SER A 2 -50.48 44.80 -7.05
N SER A 3 -50.33 43.52 -7.35
CA SER A 3 -50.83 42.67 -8.46
C SER A 3 -50.26 43.09 -9.81
N HIS A 4 -49.39 42.26 -10.41
CA HIS A 4 -49.67 41.58 -11.68
C HIS A 4 -48.48 40.68 -12.16
N GLU A 5 -48.73 39.40 -12.31
CA GLU A 5 -48.20 38.47 -13.31
C GLU A 5 -49.03 38.61 -14.63
N PRO A 6 -48.76 37.84 -15.71
CA PRO A 6 -47.62 37.13 -16.26
C PRO A 6 -47.43 37.36 -17.79
N GLY A 7 -46.41 36.77 -18.37
CA GLY A 7 -46.19 36.78 -19.84
C GLY A 7 -45.46 35.55 -20.36
N ARG A 8 -46.21 34.72 -21.04
CA ARG A 8 -45.92 33.41 -21.67
C ARG A 8 -45.05 33.48 -22.96
N ARG A 9 -44.33 32.36 -23.15
CA ARG A 9 -44.01 31.62 -24.40
C ARG A 9 -42.92 32.14 -25.32
N SER A 10 -41.89 31.26 -25.57
CA SER A 10 -41.77 30.68 -26.93
C SER A 10 -40.86 29.44 -26.90
N ARG A 11 -41.37 28.33 -27.44
CA ARG A 11 -40.62 27.11 -27.80
C ARG A 11 -39.92 27.40 -29.13
N ALA A 12 -38.62 27.04 -29.19
CA ALA A 12 -37.96 26.79 -30.47
C ALA A 12 -37.28 25.42 -30.41
N GLN A 13 -37.78 24.51 -31.24
CA GLN A 13 -37.15 23.22 -31.57
C GLN A 13 -35.82 23.49 -32.28
N VAL A 14 -34.76 22.75 -31.89
CA VAL A 14 -33.62 22.51 -32.74
C VAL A 14 -33.31 21.01 -32.76
N ARG A 15 -33.30 20.51 -33.98
CA ARG A 15 -33.10 19.18 -34.50
C ARG A 15 -31.87 18.48 -33.96
N GLU A 16 -32.04 17.18 -33.72
CA GLU A 16 -31.02 16.15 -33.68
C GLU A 16 -30.01 16.25 -34.83
N ARG A 17 -28.75 16.15 -34.52
CA ARG A 17 -27.73 15.60 -35.41
C ARG A 17 -27.00 14.49 -34.67
N HIS A 18 -27.36 13.25 -34.97
CA HIS A 18 -26.51 12.08 -34.77
C HIS A 18 -25.29 12.23 -35.67
N THR A 19 -24.08 12.22 -35.08
CA THR A 19 -22.89 11.74 -35.81
C THR A 19 -21.81 11.30 -34.80
N LEU A 20 -21.54 10.00 -34.83
CA LEU A 20 -20.26 9.32 -34.57
C LEU A 20 -19.63 9.36 -33.17
N CYS A 21 -20.03 8.42 -32.33
CA CYS A 21 -19.13 7.77 -31.34
C CYS A 21 -18.70 6.40 -31.89
N ALA A 22 -17.68 6.38 -32.72
CA ALA A 22 -16.97 5.17 -33.13
C ALA A 22 -15.47 5.43 -32.99
N GLY A 23 -14.93 5.21 -31.78
CA GLY A 23 -13.49 5.42 -31.52
C GLY A 23 -12.93 4.82 -30.25
N ALA A 24 -13.77 4.42 -29.30
CA ALA A 24 -13.32 4.03 -27.95
C ALA A 24 -13.22 2.50 -27.72
N ARG A 25 -13.56 1.66 -28.69
CA ARG A 25 -13.58 0.18 -28.48
C ARG A 25 -12.33 -0.58 -28.91
N VAL A 26 -11.34 0.06 -29.54
CA VAL A 26 -10.19 -0.65 -30.15
C VAL A 26 -8.95 -0.70 -29.24
N ARG A 27 -8.87 0.10 -28.15
CA ARG A 27 -7.66 0.10 -27.29
C ARG A 27 -7.68 -0.90 -26.13
N ARG A 28 -8.80 -1.54 -25.83
CA ARG A 28 -8.88 -2.53 -24.73
C ARG A 28 -8.35 -3.92 -25.06
N ALA A 29 -8.27 -4.27 -26.33
CA ALA A 29 -7.79 -5.60 -26.78
C ALA A 29 -6.26 -5.68 -26.96
N ALA A 30 -5.56 -4.57 -27.06
CA ALA A 30 -4.14 -4.56 -27.40
C ALA A 30 -3.20 -4.88 -26.20
N LEU A 31 -3.60 -4.61 -24.97
CA LEU A 31 -2.77 -4.94 -23.79
C LEU A 31 -2.82 -6.43 -23.42
N LEU A 32 -3.93 -7.10 -23.67
CA LEU A 32 -4.05 -8.54 -23.38
C LEU A 32 -3.42 -9.42 -24.46
N SER A 33 -3.30 -8.93 -25.70
CA SER A 33 -2.76 -9.70 -26.82
C SER A 33 -1.24 -9.73 -26.91
N LEU A 34 -0.52 -8.80 -26.24
CA LEU A 34 0.95 -8.77 -26.30
C LEU A 34 1.62 -9.76 -25.33
N LEU A 35 0.89 -10.28 -24.35
CA LEU A 35 1.41 -11.24 -23.37
C LEU A 35 1.23 -12.71 -23.78
N LEU A 36 0.47 -13.01 -24.81
CA LEU A 36 0.14 -14.38 -25.23
C LEU A 36 1.00 -14.93 -26.38
N THR A 37 1.90 -14.13 -26.96
CA THR A 37 2.74 -14.56 -28.12
C THR A 37 4.23 -14.71 -27.82
N ALA A 38 4.68 -14.51 -26.59
CA ALA A 38 6.06 -14.81 -26.21
C ALA A 38 6.18 -16.30 -25.83
N GLY A 39 6.44 -17.14 -26.80
CA GLY A 39 6.85 -18.54 -26.58
C GLY A 39 8.21 -18.56 -25.88
N PHE A 40 8.24 -18.97 -24.64
CA PHE A 40 9.48 -19.24 -23.92
C PHE A 40 10.01 -20.63 -24.30
N PRO A 41 11.31 -20.80 -24.63
CA PRO A 41 11.88 -22.11 -24.85
C PRO A 41 11.90 -22.90 -23.52
N GLU A 42 11.41 -24.14 -23.56
CA GLU A 42 11.62 -25.12 -22.50
C GLU A 42 13.11 -25.40 -22.34
N ALA A 43 13.74 -24.87 -21.30
CA ALA A 43 15.07 -25.30 -20.90
C ALA A 43 14.94 -26.65 -20.18
N ALA A 44 15.36 -27.72 -20.82
CA ALA A 44 15.49 -29.03 -20.21
C ALA A 44 16.55 -28.97 -19.09
N VAL A 45 16.15 -29.07 -17.85
CA VAL A 45 17.03 -29.26 -16.69
C VAL A 45 17.28 -30.76 -16.57
N ALA A 46 18.52 -31.16 -16.84
CA ALA A 46 19.00 -32.52 -16.60
C ALA A 46 18.95 -32.84 -15.11
N ALA A 47 18.27 -33.93 -14.77
CA ALA A 47 18.26 -34.48 -13.42
C ALA A 47 19.57 -35.20 -13.14
N GLU A 48 20.37 -34.68 -12.23
CA GLU A 48 21.52 -35.39 -11.67
C GLU A 48 21.08 -36.12 -10.37
N ALA A 49 21.46 -37.38 -10.28
CA ALA A 49 20.99 -38.33 -9.29
C ALA A 49 21.46 -37.95 -7.87
N ALA A 50 20.54 -37.78 -6.97
CA ALA A 50 20.81 -37.70 -5.52
C ALA A 50 20.75 -39.11 -4.93
N SER A 51 21.79 -39.40 -4.14
CA SER A 51 22.00 -40.62 -3.39
C SER A 51 20.94 -40.88 -2.35
N ASP A 52 20.55 -42.14 -2.20
CA ASP A 52 19.72 -42.73 -1.15
C ASP A 52 20.16 -42.31 0.24
N THR A 53 19.29 -41.55 0.91
CA THR A 53 19.20 -41.54 2.37
C THR A 53 17.77 -41.89 2.72
N THR A 54 17.62 -43.05 3.37
CA THR A 54 16.35 -43.56 3.92
C THR A 54 15.79 -42.52 4.90
N SER A 55 14.82 -41.73 4.45
CA SER A 55 13.99 -40.88 5.29
C SER A 55 12.90 -41.76 5.91
N GLU A 56 12.84 -41.82 7.27
CA GLU A 56 11.69 -42.28 8.00
C GLU A 56 10.41 -41.59 7.48
N PRO A 57 9.29 -42.30 7.39
CA PRO A 57 8.01 -41.70 6.98
C PRO A 57 7.66 -40.60 8.00
N ALA A 58 7.69 -39.36 7.57
CA ALA A 58 7.18 -38.25 8.35
C ALA A 58 5.75 -38.59 8.79
N THR A 59 5.53 -38.72 10.09
CA THR A 59 4.21 -38.85 10.67
C THR A 59 3.34 -37.71 10.19
N ALA A 60 2.32 -38.01 9.40
CA ALA A 60 1.38 -37.02 8.90
C ALA A 60 0.87 -36.19 10.08
N SER A 61 1.09 -34.89 10.07
CA SER A 61 0.48 -33.98 11.02
C SER A 61 -1.04 -34.24 11.04
N PRO A 62 -1.66 -34.34 12.22
CA PRO A 62 -3.10 -34.55 12.29
C PRO A 62 -3.82 -33.47 11.50
N ALA A 63 -4.82 -33.85 10.72
CA ALA A 63 -5.68 -32.93 10.02
C ALA A 63 -6.18 -31.85 11.01
N PRO A 64 -6.19 -30.58 10.66
CA PRO A 64 -6.61 -29.52 11.58
C PRO A 64 -8.01 -29.80 12.10
N ASP A 65 -8.24 -29.61 13.40
CA ASP A 65 -9.57 -29.73 13.99
C ASP A 65 -10.45 -28.60 13.47
N THR A 66 -11.28 -28.91 12.48
CA THR A 66 -12.13 -27.97 11.76
C THR A 66 -13.28 -27.38 12.60
N ARG A 67 -13.42 -27.76 13.85
CA ARG A 67 -14.51 -27.30 14.73
C ARG A 67 -14.22 -25.94 15.37
N TRP A 68 -12.95 -25.49 15.42
CA TRP A 68 -12.52 -24.28 16.09
C TRP A 68 -11.68 -23.42 15.15
N PRO A 69 -11.57 -22.11 15.39
CA PRO A 69 -10.61 -21.27 14.66
C PRO A 69 -9.22 -21.87 14.73
N THR A 70 -8.55 -22.03 13.60
CA THR A 70 -7.19 -22.57 13.51
C THR A 70 -6.12 -21.49 13.69
N LEU A 71 -6.53 -20.22 13.68
CA LEU A 71 -5.72 -19.06 14.03
C LEU A 71 -6.49 -18.21 15.04
N LEU A 72 -5.86 -17.94 16.17
CA LEU A 72 -6.22 -16.84 17.07
C LEU A 72 -4.95 -16.10 17.36
N ALA A 73 -4.90 -14.83 17.00
CA ALA A 73 -3.76 -13.96 17.21
C ALA A 73 -4.20 -12.58 17.66
N ALA A 74 -3.31 -11.86 18.31
CA ALA A 74 -3.53 -10.51 18.76
C ALA A 74 -2.25 -9.70 18.63
N GLN A 75 -2.37 -8.39 18.43
CA GLN A 75 -1.23 -7.48 18.45
C GLN A 75 -1.56 -6.19 19.16
N TYR A 76 -0.52 -5.56 19.67
CA TYR A 76 -0.53 -4.18 20.10
C TYR A 76 0.72 -3.48 19.61
N THR A 77 0.56 -2.34 18.94
CA THR A 77 1.66 -1.49 18.50
C THR A 77 1.50 -0.10 19.10
N TYR A 78 2.55 0.38 19.74
CA TYR A 78 2.69 1.76 20.19
C TYR A 78 3.82 2.42 19.42
N VAL A 79 3.59 3.61 18.86
CA VAL A 79 4.63 4.42 18.21
C VAL A 79 4.60 5.82 18.82
N LEU A 80 5.73 6.23 19.40
CA LEU A 80 6.00 7.62 19.76
C LEU A 80 6.90 8.22 18.69
N GLN A 81 6.50 9.34 18.11
CA GLN A 81 7.32 10.07 17.14
C GLN A 81 7.48 11.53 17.56
N HIS A 82 8.73 12.01 17.45
CA HIS A 82 9.10 13.40 17.64
C HIS A 82 9.67 13.97 16.35
N GLN A 83 9.01 14.98 15.80
CA GLN A 83 9.48 15.82 14.69
C GLN A 83 10.25 17.01 15.26
N THR A 84 11.47 17.26 14.78
CA THR A 84 12.21 18.47 15.16
C THR A 84 11.62 19.70 14.49
N GLY A 85 11.95 20.87 15.00
CA GLY A 85 11.74 22.11 14.27
C GLY A 85 12.49 22.10 12.93
N LEU A 86 11.99 22.84 11.96
CA LEU A 86 12.58 22.97 10.62
C LEU A 86 12.59 24.43 10.15
N HIS A 87 13.51 24.75 9.25
CA HIS A 87 13.44 26.02 8.52
C HIS A 87 12.18 26.04 7.66
N SER A 88 11.36 27.07 7.80
CA SER A 88 10.11 27.23 7.06
C SER A 88 9.75 28.71 6.98
N PRO A 89 10.02 29.41 5.88
CA PRO A 89 9.68 30.84 5.73
C PRO A 89 8.18 31.07 5.57
N TYR A 90 7.41 30.02 5.31
CA TYR A 90 5.94 30.03 5.23
C TYR A 90 5.39 28.65 5.55
N ALA A 91 4.09 28.58 5.83
CA ALA A 91 3.36 27.34 6.05
C ALA A 91 1.92 27.50 5.56
N GLY A 92 1.40 26.47 4.91
CA GLY A 92 0.00 26.33 4.53
C GLY A 92 -0.74 25.40 5.49
N ALA A 93 -1.98 25.09 5.13
CA ALA A 93 -2.88 24.27 5.97
C ALA A 93 -2.42 22.83 6.14
N LEU A 94 -1.66 22.29 5.18
CA LEU A 94 -1.17 20.91 5.17
C LEU A 94 0.37 20.85 5.21
N SER A 95 1.01 21.81 5.89
CA SER A 95 2.46 21.84 6.08
C SER A 95 2.87 21.06 7.32
N LEU A 96 4.11 20.56 7.32
CA LEU A 96 4.76 20.17 8.57
C LEU A 96 4.85 21.40 9.51
N ALA A 97 4.58 21.19 10.80
CA ALA A 97 4.67 22.22 11.82
C ALA A 97 6.12 22.76 11.92
N PRO A 98 6.37 24.07 11.67
CA PRO A 98 7.75 24.61 11.68
C PRO A 98 8.45 24.48 13.03
N GLN A 99 7.69 24.52 14.14
CA GLN A 99 8.21 24.41 15.49
C GLN A 99 8.49 22.96 15.92
N GLY A 100 8.12 21.98 15.09
CA GLY A 100 8.14 20.58 15.44
C GLY A 100 6.85 20.12 16.15
N ASP A 101 6.74 18.79 16.36
CA ASP A 101 5.57 18.16 16.97
C ASP A 101 5.97 16.83 17.63
N THR A 102 5.17 16.35 18.56
CA THR A 102 5.33 15.03 19.19
C THR A 102 3.97 14.37 19.33
N GLN A 103 3.84 13.21 18.72
CA GLN A 103 2.58 12.47 18.70
C GLN A 103 2.82 10.99 19.00
N ALA A 104 1.76 10.33 19.44
CA ALA A 104 1.77 8.89 19.66
C ALA A 104 0.56 8.23 18.99
N THR A 105 0.79 7.04 18.45
CA THR A 105 -0.26 6.17 17.91
C THR A 105 -0.31 4.85 18.67
N HIS A 106 -1.50 4.26 18.74
CA HIS A 106 -1.76 2.95 19.32
C HIS A 106 -2.64 2.16 18.37
N THR A 107 -2.24 0.96 18.03
CA THR A 107 -3.05 0.04 17.25
C THR A 107 -3.19 -1.27 17.99
N ILE A 108 -4.43 -1.72 18.17
CA ILE A 108 -4.79 -3.01 18.75
C ILE A 108 -5.47 -3.81 17.67
N GLY A 109 -5.02 -5.05 17.43
CA GLY A 109 -5.60 -5.96 16.44
C GLY A 109 -5.89 -7.33 17.05
N PHE A 110 -6.98 -7.95 16.60
CA PHE A 110 -7.31 -9.36 16.85
C PHE A 110 -7.57 -10.03 15.51
N TYR A 111 -6.97 -11.19 15.33
CA TYR A 111 -6.97 -11.93 14.07
C TYR A 111 -7.52 -13.33 14.29
N GLY A 112 -8.49 -13.71 13.48
CA GLY A 112 -9.10 -15.01 13.51
C GLY A 112 -9.07 -15.68 12.15
N GLY A 113 -8.68 -16.96 12.12
CA GLY A 113 -8.67 -17.73 10.88
C GLY A 113 -9.21 -19.14 11.10
N TRP A 114 -9.98 -19.63 10.15
CA TRP A 114 -10.54 -20.98 10.15
C TRP A 114 -10.40 -21.63 8.79
N ALA A 115 -9.83 -22.85 8.77
CA ALA A 115 -9.70 -23.67 7.58
C ALA A 115 -10.68 -24.86 7.67
N PRO A 116 -11.95 -24.74 7.20
CA PRO A 116 -12.92 -25.83 7.24
C PRO A 116 -12.47 -27.02 6.41
N VAL A 117 -11.69 -26.79 5.37
CA VAL A 117 -11.08 -27.80 4.50
C VAL A 117 -9.70 -27.31 4.03
N GLY A 118 -8.83 -28.22 3.58
CA GLY A 118 -7.45 -27.86 3.22
C GLY A 118 -7.28 -26.87 2.05
N TRP A 119 -8.33 -26.64 1.26
CA TRP A 119 -8.32 -25.73 0.13
C TRP A 119 -9.13 -24.42 0.37
N ALA A 120 -9.74 -24.25 1.55
CA ALA A 120 -10.54 -23.06 1.86
C ALA A 120 -10.22 -22.54 3.26
N GLN A 121 -10.01 -21.23 3.35
CA GLN A 121 -9.73 -20.50 4.58
C GLN A 121 -10.67 -19.30 4.68
N LEU A 122 -11.10 -19.00 5.90
CA LEU A 122 -11.89 -17.82 6.26
C LEU A 122 -11.10 -17.00 7.27
N TYR A 123 -11.06 -15.69 7.08
CA TYR A 123 -10.37 -14.74 7.96
C TYR A 123 -11.31 -13.64 8.43
N LEU A 124 -11.15 -13.24 9.68
CA LEU A 124 -11.84 -12.10 10.28
C LEU A 124 -10.90 -11.38 11.23
N ASP A 125 -10.56 -10.15 10.88
CA ASP A 125 -9.70 -9.29 11.68
C ASP A 125 -10.45 -8.07 12.16
N THR A 126 -10.18 -7.70 13.40
CA THR A 126 -10.68 -6.45 13.97
C THR A 126 -9.53 -5.62 14.48
N GLU A 127 -9.60 -4.31 14.25
CA GLU A 127 -8.59 -3.37 14.72
C GLU A 127 -9.24 -2.18 15.43
N LYS A 128 -8.44 -1.55 16.29
CA LYS A 128 -8.73 -0.24 16.87
C LYS A 128 -7.48 0.62 16.80
N PHE A 129 -7.62 1.76 16.15
CA PHE A 129 -6.59 2.79 16.09
C PHE A 129 -6.91 3.93 17.06
N MET A 130 -5.87 4.50 17.70
CA MET A 130 -5.94 5.65 18.57
C MET A 130 -4.69 6.53 18.44
N GLY A 131 -4.81 7.81 18.65
CA GLY A 131 -3.72 8.77 18.55
C GLY A 131 -3.72 9.52 17.24
N GLY A 132 -2.61 10.12 16.86
CA GLY A 132 -2.44 10.91 15.63
C GLY A 132 -1.02 10.93 15.13
N GLY A 133 -0.82 11.25 13.86
CA GLY A 133 0.50 11.46 13.27
C GLY A 133 1.05 12.85 13.57
N VAL A 134 2.36 12.99 13.58
CA VAL A 134 3.05 14.28 13.71
C VAL A 134 2.56 15.26 12.62
N SER A 135 2.39 16.52 12.98
CA SER A 135 1.84 17.58 12.10
C SER A 135 0.48 17.20 11.48
N GLY A 136 -0.35 16.41 12.19
CA GLY A 136 -1.63 15.94 11.68
C GLY A 136 -1.52 14.91 10.54
N ALA A 137 -0.37 14.25 10.39
CA ALA A 137 -0.04 13.35 9.28
C ALA A 137 -0.16 14.05 7.92
N THR A 138 0.47 15.22 7.78
CA THR A 138 0.49 16.04 6.55
C THR A 138 1.87 16.63 6.31
N GLY A 139 2.09 17.22 5.12
CA GLY A 139 3.26 18.01 4.78
C GLY A 139 4.42 17.21 4.19
N LEU A 140 4.19 15.95 3.81
CA LEU A 140 5.12 15.06 3.13
C LEU A 140 4.41 14.32 2.00
N GLY A 141 5.14 13.83 1.02
CA GLY A 141 4.59 12.98 -0.04
C GLY A 141 4.05 11.65 0.48
N GLY A 142 4.74 11.04 1.44
CA GLY A 142 4.29 9.91 2.26
C GLY A 142 4.17 10.27 3.73
N LEU A 143 3.93 9.30 4.61
CA LEU A 143 3.82 9.49 6.05
C LEU A 143 5.03 8.88 6.77
N THR A 144 5.50 9.52 7.82
CA THR A 144 6.63 9.03 8.63
C THR A 144 6.30 7.83 9.51
N ASN A 145 5.02 7.51 9.65
CA ASN A 145 4.52 6.35 10.38
C ASN A 145 3.37 5.73 9.57
N GLY A 146 3.60 4.56 8.99
CA GLY A 146 2.60 3.83 8.21
C GLY A 146 1.51 3.17 9.09
N ASP A 147 1.68 3.14 10.42
CA ASP A 147 0.66 2.69 11.37
C ASP A 147 -0.11 3.90 11.93
N VAL A 148 -0.52 4.81 11.05
CA VAL A 148 -1.32 5.99 11.37
C VAL A 148 -2.56 6.06 10.49
N VAL A 149 -3.68 6.44 11.07
CA VAL A 149 -4.89 6.82 10.32
C VAL A 149 -5.02 8.33 10.37
N ARG A 150 -5.10 8.98 9.21
CA ARG A 150 -5.31 10.42 9.14
C ARG A 150 -6.75 10.77 9.52
N GLU A 151 -6.96 11.17 10.77
CA GLU A 151 -8.28 11.48 11.29
C GLU A 151 -8.91 12.77 10.71
N GLY A 152 -8.11 13.72 10.27
CA GLY A 152 -8.51 15.10 10.02
C GLY A 152 -9.64 15.32 9.01
N ALA A 153 -9.84 14.42 8.06
CA ALA A 153 -10.87 14.55 7.03
C ALA A 153 -12.13 13.72 7.29
N ALA A 154 -12.08 12.72 8.16
CA ALA A 154 -13.06 11.65 8.17
C ALA A 154 -13.91 11.53 9.44
N GLY A 155 -13.57 12.20 10.55
CA GLY A 155 -14.31 12.09 11.82
C GLY A 155 -14.45 10.64 12.30
N LEU A 156 -13.40 9.83 12.18
CA LEU A 156 -13.42 8.41 12.44
C LEU A 156 -13.75 8.09 13.90
N LYS A 157 -14.62 7.13 14.12
CA LYS A 157 -14.92 6.63 15.47
C LYS A 157 -13.71 5.87 16.00
N LYS A 158 -13.27 6.18 17.23
CA LYS A 158 -12.18 5.48 17.95
C LYS A 158 -12.68 4.18 18.60
N THR A 159 -13.37 3.35 17.83
CA THR A 159 -13.92 2.06 18.26
C THR A 159 -13.28 0.94 17.44
N PHE A 160 -13.44 -0.29 17.88
CA PHE A 160 -13.09 -1.44 17.04
C PHE A 160 -13.87 -1.42 15.74
N TYR A 161 -13.22 -1.79 14.65
CA TYR A 161 -13.79 -1.95 13.33
C TYR A 161 -13.30 -3.28 12.72
N ILE A 162 -14.04 -3.80 11.76
CA ILE A 162 -13.58 -4.93 10.96
C ILE A 162 -12.55 -4.40 9.97
N ALA A 163 -11.33 -4.92 10.08
CA ALA A 163 -10.20 -4.59 9.20
C ALA A 163 -10.21 -5.51 7.98
N ARG A 164 -10.35 -6.81 8.19
CA ARG A 164 -10.47 -7.81 7.12
C ARG A 164 -11.60 -8.76 7.41
N ALA A 165 -12.29 -9.21 6.37
CA ALA A 165 -13.28 -10.29 6.42
C ALA A 165 -13.36 -10.91 5.03
N TYR A 166 -12.65 -12.03 4.81
CA TYR A 166 -12.53 -12.60 3.47
C TYR A 166 -12.48 -14.12 3.46
N VAL A 167 -12.79 -14.69 2.31
CA VAL A 167 -12.55 -16.08 1.98
C VAL A 167 -11.33 -16.20 1.08
N ARG A 168 -10.46 -17.20 1.33
CA ARG A 168 -9.36 -17.61 0.48
C ARG A 168 -9.55 -19.04 0.04
N LEU A 169 -9.58 -19.28 -1.28
CA LEU A 169 -9.67 -20.59 -1.89
C LEU A 169 -8.38 -20.92 -2.63
N MET A 170 -7.86 -22.12 -2.44
CA MET A 170 -6.59 -22.60 -3.00
C MET A 170 -6.83 -23.93 -3.74
N LEU A 171 -6.94 -23.86 -5.05
CA LEU A 171 -7.14 -25.04 -5.89
C LEU A 171 -5.78 -25.60 -6.33
N PRO A 172 -5.36 -26.77 -5.83
CA PRO A 172 -4.06 -27.33 -6.14
C PRO A 172 -3.94 -27.68 -7.63
N TRP A 173 -2.73 -27.42 -8.18
CA TRP A 173 -2.39 -27.78 -9.55
C TRP A 173 -1.12 -28.64 -9.54
N GLY A 174 -1.29 -29.93 -9.32
CA GLY A 174 -0.19 -30.90 -9.21
C GLY A 174 0.20 -31.23 -7.77
N ALA A 175 1.25 -32.02 -7.59
CA ALA A 175 1.52 -32.78 -6.39
C ALA A 175 2.60 -32.27 -5.43
N PRO A 176 3.47 -31.30 -5.58
CA PRO A 176 4.29 -30.84 -4.46
C PRO A 176 3.51 -29.90 -3.54
N VAL A 177 3.73 -30.06 -2.23
CA VAL A 177 3.24 -29.15 -1.20
C VAL A 177 4.41 -28.47 -0.49
N SER A 178 4.21 -27.26 0.02
CA SER A 178 5.13 -26.58 0.93
C SER A 178 4.48 -26.42 2.30
N HIS A 179 5.30 -26.45 3.35
CA HIS A 179 4.85 -26.08 4.68
C HIS A 179 4.71 -24.58 4.80
N VAL A 180 3.63 -24.14 5.47
CA VAL A 180 3.34 -22.73 5.76
C VAL A 180 3.36 -22.58 7.28
N GLU A 181 4.25 -21.76 7.77
CA GLU A 181 4.35 -21.44 9.19
C GLU A 181 3.17 -20.56 9.63
N ARG A 182 2.83 -20.63 10.94
CA ARG A 182 1.89 -19.71 11.54
C ARG A 182 2.51 -18.29 11.58
N ALA A 183 1.74 -17.32 11.13
CA ALA A 183 2.05 -15.90 11.34
C ALA A 183 0.82 -15.18 11.93
N GLN A 184 0.95 -13.88 12.17
CA GLN A 184 -0.09 -13.07 12.82
C GLN A 184 -1.45 -13.16 12.10
N ASP A 185 -1.45 -13.15 10.76
CA ASP A 185 -2.65 -13.29 9.92
C ASP A 185 -2.44 -14.43 8.90
N GLN A 186 -1.96 -15.59 9.38
CA GLN A 186 -1.69 -16.75 8.55
C GLN A 186 -1.90 -18.04 9.31
N ILE A 187 -2.80 -18.89 8.81
CA ILE A 187 -3.03 -20.23 9.34
C ILE A 187 -1.85 -21.13 8.95
N ALA A 188 -1.28 -21.85 9.95
CA ALA A 188 -0.27 -22.85 9.67
C ALA A 188 -0.87 -24.05 8.92
N GLY A 189 -0.06 -24.69 8.08
CA GLY A 189 -0.50 -25.85 7.34
C GLY A 189 0.38 -26.20 6.16
N THR A 190 -0.21 -26.82 5.14
CA THR A 190 0.45 -27.15 3.90
C THR A 190 -0.31 -26.56 2.72
N GLU A 191 0.40 -25.96 1.78
CA GLU A 191 -0.17 -25.40 0.56
C GLU A 191 0.45 -26.07 -0.67
N ALA A 192 -0.34 -26.29 -1.72
CA ALA A 192 0.18 -26.74 -2.98
C ALA A 192 1.13 -25.68 -3.56
N VAL A 193 2.33 -26.09 -3.96
CA VAL A 193 3.36 -25.23 -4.54
C VAL A 193 2.88 -24.59 -5.86
N ARG A 194 2.05 -25.34 -6.61
CA ARG A 194 1.33 -24.80 -7.77
C ARG A 194 -0.16 -24.81 -7.50
N ARG A 195 -0.80 -23.66 -7.61
CA ARG A 195 -2.21 -23.49 -7.33
C ARG A 195 -2.84 -22.33 -8.04
N LEU A 196 -4.14 -22.42 -8.24
CA LEU A 196 -4.97 -21.25 -8.47
C LEU A 196 -5.45 -20.73 -7.11
N GLU A 197 -5.38 -19.43 -6.93
CA GLU A 197 -5.78 -18.73 -5.72
C GLU A 197 -6.94 -17.79 -6.02
N PHE A 198 -7.93 -17.77 -5.14
CA PHE A 198 -9.02 -16.81 -5.17
C PHE A 198 -9.22 -16.24 -3.77
N LYS A 199 -9.29 -14.92 -3.67
CA LYS A 199 -9.71 -14.22 -2.44
C LYS A 199 -10.88 -13.31 -2.76
N ALA A 200 -11.84 -13.16 -1.84
CA ALA A 200 -12.91 -12.19 -1.96
C ALA A 200 -13.43 -11.77 -0.59
N GLY A 201 -13.72 -10.48 -0.45
CA GLY A 201 -14.23 -9.88 0.77
C GLY A 201 -13.65 -8.52 1.05
N LEU A 202 -13.62 -8.14 2.33
CA LEU A 202 -12.94 -6.94 2.82
C LEU A 202 -11.45 -7.26 2.98
N LEU A 203 -10.59 -6.55 2.26
CA LEU A 203 -9.17 -6.83 2.07
C LEU A 203 -8.33 -5.55 2.23
N ALA A 204 -7.02 -5.70 2.51
CA ALA A 204 -6.04 -4.68 2.21
C ALA A 204 -5.33 -5.03 0.90
N VAL A 205 -5.26 -4.10 -0.03
CA VAL A 205 -4.68 -4.34 -1.37
C VAL A 205 -3.22 -4.71 -1.29
N THR A 206 -2.49 -4.13 -0.34
CA THR A 206 -1.07 -4.37 -0.08
C THR A 206 -0.75 -5.77 0.50
N ASP A 207 -1.75 -6.53 0.94
CA ASP A 207 -1.54 -7.92 1.36
C ASP A 207 -1.24 -8.86 0.19
N ASP A 208 -1.67 -8.50 -1.03
CA ASP A 208 -1.57 -9.35 -2.21
C ASP A 208 -0.63 -8.79 -3.30
N PHE A 209 -0.31 -7.48 -3.24
CA PHE A 209 0.49 -6.78 -4.25
C PHE A 209 1.63 -5.98 -3.62
N ASP A 210 2.70 -5.75 -4.37
CA ASP A 210 3.91 -5.00 -3.96
C ASP A 210 4.59 -5.54 -2.69
N HIS A 211 4.36 -6.79 -2.32
CA HIS A 211 4.99 -7.39 -1.14
C HIS A 211 6.51 -7.42 -1.26
N ASN A 212 7.23 -7.14 -0.16
CA ASN A 212 8.68 -7.22 -0.08
C ASN A 212 9.10 -7.75 1.29
N ARG A 213 9.98 -8.74 1.32
CA ARG A 213 10.47 -9.39 2.57
C ARG A 213 11.05 -8.39 3.57
N TYR A 214 11.71 -7.34 3.10
CA TYR A 214 12.49 -6.41 3.92
C TYR A 214 11.78 -5.10 4.21
N ALA A 215 10.70 -4.80 3.47
CA ALA A 215 10.07 -3.50 3.50
C ALA A 215 8.58 -3.59 3.09
N SER A 216 7.75 -4.23 3.92
CA SER A 216 6.29 -4.30 3.75
C SER A 216 5.52 -4.32 5.08
N ALA A 217 6.21 -4.22 6.23
CA ALA A 217 5.59 -4.35 7.53
C ALA A 217 5.92 -3.15 8.43
N THR A 218 5.12 -2.10 8.39
CA THR A 218 5.33 -0.86 9.15
C THR A 218 5.42 -1.08 10.67
N ARG A 219 4.81 -2.14 11.19
CA ARG A 219 4.80 -2.47 12.62
C ARG A 219 6.09 -3.17 13.09
N THR A 220 6.93 -3.67 12.17
CA THR A 220 8.13 -4.44 12.51
C THR A 220 9.37 -4.11 11.68
N GLN A 221 9.20 -3.36 10.57
CA GLN A 221 10.26 -2.94 9.65
C GLN A 221 10.29 -1.41 9.54
N PHE A 222 10.54 -0.84 8.36
CA PHE A 222 10.50 0.60 8.12
C PHE A 222 9.13 1.18 8.48
N MET A 223 9.12 2.33 9.17
CA MET A 223 7.88 3.01 9.53
C MET A 223 7.41 3.96 8.44
N ASN A 224 8.34 4.58 7.69
CA ASN A 224 7.97 5.54 6.66
C ASN A 224 7.23 4.85 5.51
N TRP A 225 6.08 5.44 5.13
CA TRP A 225 5.24 4.88 4.07
C TRP A 225 5.98 4.71 2.75
N SER A 226 6.84 5.68 2.44
CA SER A 226 7.66 5.71 1.22
C SER A 226 8.68 4.57 1.13
N LEU A 227 8.86 3.80 2.19
CA LEU A 227 9.77 2.66 2.23
C LEU A 227 9.05 1.31 2.26
N TRP A 228 7.92 1.19 2.98
CA TRP A 228 7.26 -0.10 3.09
C TRP A 228 6.26 -0.40 1.95
N ALA A 229 5.93 0.58 1.11
CA ALA A 229 5.09 0.41 -0.08
C ALA A 229 5.61 1.23 -1.26
N ASN A 230 5.13 0.91 -2.47
CA ASN A 230 5.27 1.77 -3.65
C ASN A 230 4.33 2.96 -3.51
N THR A 231 4.86 4.13 -3.19
CA THR A 231 4.07 5.36 -2.96
C THR A 231 3.51 5.98 -4.23
N ALA A 232 4.06 5.65 -5.41
CA ALA A 232 3.46 6.04 -6.68
C ALA A 232 2.30 5.13 -7.13
N TRP A 233 1.95 4.14 -6.32
CA TRP A 233 0.78 3.30 -6.51
C TRP A 233 -0.39 3.83 -5.68
N ASP A 234 -1.35 4.45 -6.35
CA ASP A 234 -2.55 5.01 -5.74
C ASP A 234 -3.60 3.91 -5.55
N TYR A 235 -3.33 2.98 -4.63
CA TYR A 235 -4.12 1.78 -4.42
C TYR A 235 -5.47 2.04 -3.76
N ALA A 236 -6.46 1.20 -4.08
CA ALA A 236 -7.81 1.31 -3.54
C ALA A 236 -7.86 1.03 -2.05
N ALA A 237 -8.34 1.98 -1.28
CA ALA A 237 -8.59 1.82 0.14
C ALA A 237 -9.54 2.91 0.66
N ASP A 238 -10.32 2.60 1.69
CA ASP A 238 -10.97 3.61 2.51
C ASP A 238 -9.93 4.31 3.41
N THR A 239 -10.35 5.30 4.18
CA THR A 239 -9.51 6.06 5.12
C THR A 239 -8.72 5.16 6.10
N ARG A 240 -9.14 3.92 6.35
CA ARG A 240 -8.50 2.97 7.27
C ARG A 240 -7.53 2.01 6.59
N GLY A 241 -7.49 1.99 5.26
CA GLY A 241 -6.60 1.12 4.49
C GLY A 241 -7.25 -0.15 3.93
N TYR A 242 -8.58 -0.27 3.97
CA TYR A 242 -9.29 -1.48 3.58
C TYR A 242 -10.32 -1.21 2.49
N THR A 243 -10.61 -2.23 1.68
CA THR A 243 -11.61 -2.15 0.63
C THR A 243 -12.22 -3.52 0.31
N ASP A 244 -13.45 -3.50 -0.23
CA ASP A 244 -14.06 -4.71 -0.79
C ASP A 244 -13.46 -5.03 -2.16
N GLY A 245 -13.07 -6.29 -2.36
CA GLY A 245 -12.48 -6.69 -3.62
C GLY A 245 -12.38 -8.19 -3.81
N LEU A 246 -11.76 -8.55 -4.92
CA LEU A 246 -11.40 -9.92 -5.25
C LEU A 246 -10.00 -9.99 -5.84
N VAL A 247 -9.32 -11.10 -5.60
CA VAL A 247 -8.02 -11.44 -6.17
C VAL A 247 -8.10 -12.79 -6.84
N LEU A 248 -7.55 -12.89 -8.03
CA LEU A 248 -7.31 -14.12 -8.77
C LEU A 248 -5.82 -14.30 -8.96
N GLY A 249 -5.27 -15.45 -8.62
CA GLY A 249 -3.84 -15.72 -8.74
C GLY A 249 -3.56 -17.09 -9.32
N TYR A 250 -2.52 -17.17 -10.14
CA TYR A 250 -1.78 -18.41 -10.39
C TYR A 250 -0.44 -18.31 -9.69
N VAL A 251 -0.13 -19.28 -8.84
CA VAL A 251 1.11 -19.34 -8.07
C VAL A 251 1.90 -20.57 -8.47
N SER A 252 3.20 -20.39 -8.74
CA SER A 252 4.15 -21.48 -8.96
C SER A 252 5.52 -21.11 -8.35
N PRO A 253 6.48 -22.05 -8.25
CA PRO A 253 7.81 -21.75 -7.66
C PRO A 253 8.60 -20.69 -8.41
N ALA A 254 8.52 -20.68 -9.74
CA ALA A 254 9.33 -19.81 -10.58
C ALA A 254 8.66 -18.46 -10.88
N TRP A 255 7.34 -18.41 -10.86
CA TRP A 255 6.57 -17.20 -11.14
C TRP A 255 5.15 -17.27 -10.61
N SER A 256 4.55 -16.11 -10.36
CA SER A 256 3.12 -15.97 -10.10
C SER A 256 2.55 -14.78 -10.87
N LEU A 257 1.27 -14.89 -11.22
CA LEU A 257 0.51 -13.79 -11.80
C LEU A 257 -0.74 -13.58 -10.95
N ARG A 258 -0.95 -12.35 -10.49
CA ARG A 258 -2.14 -11.96 -9.72
C ARG A 258 -2.88 -10.84 -10.42
N TYR A 259 -4.20 -10.94 -10.42
CA TYR A 259 -5.12 -9.88 -10.82
C TYR A 259 -6.01 -9.53 -9.64
N GLY A 260 -6.13 -8.25 -9.33
CA GLY A 260 -7.02 -7.70 -8.30
C GLY A 260 -8.04 -6.75 -8.87
N LEU A 261 -9.26 -6.78 -8.35
CA LEU A 261 -10.33 -5.84 -8.64
C LEU A 261 -10.93 -5.35 -7.34
N TYR A 262 -10.87 -4.04 -7.09
CA TYR A 262 -11.24 -3.45 -5.82
C TYR A 262 -12.15 -2.24 -5.99
N ARG A 263 -12.99 -1.97 -5.00
CA ARG A 263 -13.77 -0.74 -4.90
C ARG A 263 -12.86 0.42 -4.47
N MET A 264 -13.10 1.60 -5.02
CA MET A 264 -12.45 2.82 -4.56
C MET A 264 -13.43 3.69 -3.75
N PRO A 265 -12.95 4.59 -2.89
CA PRO A 265 -13.80 5.51 -2.17
C PRO A 265 -14.50 6.51 -3.10
N THR A 266 -15.58 7.10 -2.61
CA THR A 266 -16.35 8.13 -3.32
C THR A 266 -15.58 9.44 -3.50
N LEU A 267 -14.66 9.73 -2.58
CA LEU A 267 -13.78 10.91 -2.54
C LEU A 267 -12.39 10.47 -2.11
N ALA A 268 -11.39 11.25 -2.46
CA ALA A 268 -10.01 11.02 -2.02
C ALA A 268 -9.94 10.85 -0.50
N ASN A 269 -9.27 9.79 -0.04
CA ASN A 269 -9.14 9.40 1.36
C ASN A 269 -10.47 9.32 2.14
N GLY A 270 -11.57 8.97 1.44
CA GLY A 270 -12.92 8.89 2.00
C GLY A 270 -13.19 7.57 2.73
N GLN A 271 -14.20 7.56 3.64
CA GLN A 271 -14.64 6.36 4.35
C GLN A 271 -15.61 5.48 3.55
N THR A 272 -16.33 6.08 2.61
CA THR A 272 -17.42 5.41 1.88
C THR A 272 -16.90 4.89 0.57
N LEU A 273 -16.99 3.58 0.36
CA LEU A 273 -16.65 2.94 -0.89
C LEU A 273 -17.77 3.10 -1.92
N GLU A 274 -17.40 3.46 -3.15
CA GLU A 274 -18.31 3.56 -4.28
C GLU A 274 -18.57 2.18 -4.90
N THR A 275 -19.56 2.05 -5.75
CA THR A 275 -19.83 0.81 -6.48
C THR A 275 -18.78 0.57 -7.57
N LEU A 276 -18.46 -0.70 -7.86
CA LEU A 276 -17.42 -1.11 -8.83
C LEU A 276 -17.59 -0.54 -10.24
N ASN A 277 -18.82 -0.24 -10.65
CA ASN A 277 -19.08 0.35 -11.96
C ASN A 277 -18.78 1.86 -12.03
N ARG A 278 -18.65 2.53 -10.88
CA ARG A 278 -18.34 3.96 -10.78
C ARG A 278 -16.92 4.23 -10.35
N ALA A 279 -16.43 3.50 -9.31
CA ALA A 279 -15.08 3.68 -8.84
C ALA A 279 -14.44 2.33 -8.51
N ARG A 280 -13.34 2.03 -9.17
CA ARG A 280 -12.60 0.78 -9.00
C ARG A 280 -11.13 0.93 -9.34
N GLU A 281 -10.36 0.03 -8.78
CA GLU A 281 -8.98 -0.24 -9.14
C GLU A 281 -8.86 -1.63 -9.75
N GLU A 282 -8.05 -1.75 -10.80
CA GLU A 282 -7.62 -2.99 -11.42
C GLU A 282 -6.10 -3.10 -11.28
N ASN A 283 -5.61 -4.17 -10.66
CA ASN A 283 -4.19 -4.47 -10.47
C ASN A 283 -3.79 -5.72 -11.25
N LEU A 284 -2.59 -5.72 -11.80
CA LEU A 284 -1.96 -6.91 -12.37
C LEU A 284 -0.50 -6.95 -11.92
N GLU A 285 -0.10 -8.02 -11.23
CA GLU A 285 1.29 -8.22 -10.80
C GLU A 285 1.85 -9.54 -11.31
N LEU A 286 3.00 -9.45 -11.97
CA LEU A 286 3.85 -10.58 -12.31
C LEU A 286 5.02 -10.64 -11.33
N THR A 287 5.12 -11.73 -10.57
CA THR A 287 6.28 -12.04 -9.71
C THR A 287 7.15 -13.10 -10.40
N LEU A 288 8.44 -12.85 -10.47
CA LEU A 288 9.45 -13.78 -10.97
C LEU A 288 10.39 -14.18 -9.84
N SER A 289 10.59 -15.49 -9.69
CA SER A 289 11.51 -16.11 -8.72
C SER A 289 12.41 -17.10 -9.47
N PRO A 290 13.38 -16.62 -10.29
CA PRO A 290 14.13 -17.47 -11.21
C PRO A 290 15.04 -18.47 -10.50
N TRP A 291 15.40 -18.20 -9.23
CA TRP A 291 16.24 -19.09 -8.41
C TRP A 291 15.61 -19.29 -7.03
N ALA A 292 15.57 -20.51 -6.57
CA ALA A 292 15.08 -20.83 -5.23
C ALA A 292 15.92 -20.09 -4.15
N GLY A 293 15.25 -19.33 -3.29
CA GLY A 293 15.90 -18.53 -2.24
C GLY A 293 16.73 -17.33 -2.71
N GLY A 294 16.68 -17.00 -4.01
CA GLY A 294 17.43 -15.92 -4.64
C GLY A 294 16.59 -14.66 -4.92
N LEU A 295 17.01 -13.94 -5.95
CA LEU A 295 16.34 -12.71 -6.41
C LEU A 295 14.87 -12.97 -6.71
N ILE A 296 14.00 -12.11 -6.17
CA ILE A 296 12.59 -12.02 -6.56
C ILE A 296 12.35 -10.64 -7.14
N VAL A 297 11.65 -10.59 -8.29
CA VAL A 297 11.29 -9.34 -8.96
C VAL A 297 9.78 -9.33 -9.23
N ARG A 298 9.12 -8.21 -8.93
CA ARG A 298 7.70 -8.00 -9.17
C ARG A 298 7.49 -6.81 -10.09
N PHE A 299 6.58 -6.98 -11.04
CA PHE A 299 6.13 -5.94 -11.95
C PHE A 299 4.65 -5.72 -11.73
N LEU A 300 4.30 -4.58 -11.18
CA LEU A 300 2.92 -4.16 -10.93
C LEU A 300 2.47 -3.19 -12.01
N GLY A 301 1.27 -3.38 -12.53
CA GLY A 301 0.53 -2.38 -13.30
C GLY A 301 -0.82 -2.14 -12.64
N TYR A 302 -1.27 -0.90 -12.55
CA TYR A 302 -2.57 -0.57 -12.01
C TYR A 302 -3.34 0.42 -12.86
N TYR A 303 -4.66 0.39 -12.75
CA TYR A 303 -5.58 1.27 -13.46
C TYR A 303 -6.78 1.60 -12.59
N ASN A 304 -6.89 2.88 -12.22
CA ASN A 304 -7.95 3.41 -11.38
C ASN A 304 -9.00 4.11 -12.23
N THR A 305 -10.26 3.95 -11.86
CA THR A 305 -11.39 4.74 -12.37
C THR A 305 -12.15 5.28 -11.16
N ALA A 306 -12.27 6.60 -11.02
CA ALA A 306 -13.00 7.21 -9.90
C ALA A 306 -13.54 8.61 -10.27
N ALA A 307 -14.15 9.27 -9.29
CA ALA A 307 -14.56 10.67 -9.40
C ALA A 307 -13.38 11.58 -9.02
N MET A 308 -12.38 11.64 -9.88
CA MET A 308 -11.14 12.40 -9.65
C MET A 308 -11.23 13.82 -10.20
N GLY A 309 -10.53 14.77 -9.57
CA GLY A 309 -10.19 16.06 -10.15
C GLY A 309 -8.97 15.96 -11.08
N ASP A 310 -8.85 16.86 -12.03
CA ASP A 310 -7.70 16.99 -12.94
C ASP A 310 -6.92 18.25 -12.61
N TYR A 311 -5.62 18.14 -12.37
CA TYR A 311 -4.77 19.28 -11.95
C TYR A 311 -4.73 20.41 -12.99
N ARG A 312 -4.68 20.08 -14.29
CA ARG A 312 -4.65 21.08 -15.35
C ARG A 312 -5.99 21.81 -15.50
N GLU A 313 -7.10 21.08 -15.36
CA GLU A 313 -8.45 21.68 -15.40
C GLU A 313 -8.65 22.60 -14.19
N ALA A 314 -8.24 22.17 -12.97
CA ALA A 314 -8.27 23.01 -11.76
C ALA A 314 -7.44 24.29 -11.92
N LEU A 315 -6.21 24.18 -12.44
CA LEU A 315 -5.35 25.34 -12.75
C LEU A 315 -6.01 26.27 -13.78
N ALA A 316 -6.56 25.74 -14.86
CA ALA A 316 -7.22 26.53 -15.89
C ALA A 316 -8.49 27.24 -15.36
N LEU A 317 -9.23 26.59 -14.46
CA LEU A 317 -10.39 27.21 -13.78
C LEU A 317 -9.93 28.35 -12.88
N ALA A 318 -8.94 28.10 -12.02
CA ALA A 318 -8.36 29.09 -11.12
C ALA A 318 -7.86 30.34 -11.86
N ALA A 319 -7.15 30.16 -12.99
CA ALA A 319 -6.67 31.24 -13.82
C ALA A 319 -7.81 32.10 -14.42
N ARG A 320 -8.96 31.49 -14.74
CA ARG A 320 -10.14 32.21 -15.28
C ARG A 320 -10.92 32.97 -14.19
N THR A 321 -10.94 32.41 -12.98
CA THR A 321 -11.76 32.95 -11.87
C THR A 321 -10.97 33.84 -10.91
N GLY A 322 -9.63 33.85 -11.01
CA GLY A 322 -8.74 34.57 -10.08
C GLY A 322 -8.74 33.97 -8.69
N THR A 323 -9.01 32.65 -8.53
CA THR A 323 -9.04 31.92 -7.26
C THR A 323 -7.84 31.01 -7.11
N VAL A 324 -7.62 30.47 -5.91
CA VAL A 324 -6.69 29.36 -5.70
C VAL A 324 -7.25 28.10 -6.38
N PRO A 325 -6.42 27.27 -7.04
CA PRO A 325 -6.91 26.05 -7.67
C PRO A 325 -7.39 25.04 -6.63
N ASP A 326 -8.52 24.39 -6.93
CA ASP A 326 -9.13 23.36 -6.10
C ASP A 326 -9.42 22.12 -6.98
N VAL A 327 -8.61 21.08 -6.83
CA VAL A 327 -8.74 19.87 -7.64
C VAL A 327 -9.99 19.07 -7.23
N ALA A 328 -10.39 19.10 -5.96
CA ALA A 328 -11.56 18.38 -5.47
C ALA A 328 -12.87 18.95 -6.04
N ALA A 329 -12.94 20.28 -6.25
CA ALA A 329 -14.10 20.95 -6.84
C ALA A 329 -14.32 20.58 -8.31
N ASP A 330 -13.31 20.05 -9.00
CA ASP A 330 -13.37 19.61 -10.40
C ASP A 330 -13.61 18.09 -10.55
N GLY A 331 -13.90 17.37 -9.47
CA GLY A 331 -14.10 15.94 -9.47
C GLY A 331 -15.19 15.46 -10.44
N ARG A 332 -14.87 14.53 -11.35
CA ARG A 332 -15.79 13.95 -12.32
C ARG A 332 -15.67 12.44 -12.39
N ASN A 333 -16.83 11.76 -12.37
CA ASN A 333 -16.87 10.32 -12.53
C ASN A 333 -16.24 9.85 -13.85
N GLY A 334 -15.53 8.74 -13.80
CA GLY A 334 -14.96 8.07 -14.97
C GLY A 334 -13.61 8.63 -15.40
N ARG A 335 -12.97 9.48 -14.62
CA ARG A 335 -11.56 9.81 -14.80
C ARG A 335 -10.67 8.64 -14.42
N HIS A 336 -9.49 8.62 -14.96
CA HIS A 336 -8.57 7.52 -14.85
C HIS A 336 -7.21 7.98 -14.32
N LYS A 337 -6.57 7.13 -13.53
CA LYS A 337 -5.15 7.20 -13.17
C LYS A 337 -4.54 5.83 -13.41
N TYR A 338 -3.32 5.77 -13.92
CA TYR A 338 -2.62 4.51 -14.11
C TYR A 338 -1.14 4.65 -13.79
N GLY A 339 -0.53 3.55 -13.46
CA GLY A 339 0.88 3.54 -13.11
C GLY A 339 1.50 2.15 -13.12
N PHE A 340 2.82 2.14 -12.83
CA PHE A 340 3.63 0.95 -12.81
C PHE A 340 4.52 0.91 -11.59
N GLY A 341 4.78 -0.29 -11.08
CA GLY A 341 5.72 -0.58 -10.02
C GLY A 341 6.72 -1.65 -10.41
N LEU A 342 7.96 -1.45 -9.95
CA LEU A 342 9.00 -2.46 -9.93
C LEU A 342 9.41 -2.66 -8.47
N ASN A 343 9.43 -3.92 -8.02
CA ASN A 343 9.82 -4.27 -6.66
C ASN A 343 10.78 -5.47 -6.74
N GLY A 344 11.96 -5.32 -6.17
CA GLY A 344 13.00 -6.34 -6.12
C GLY A 344 13.45 -6.64 -4.71
N GLU A 345 13.71 -7.90 -4.41
CA GLU A 345 14.36 -8.34 -3.16
C GLU A 345 15.43 -9.35 -3.46
N LEU A 346 16.59 -9.20 -2.81
CA LEU A 346 17.75 -10.06 -2.96
C LEU A 346 18.22 -10.55 -1.60
N PRO A 347 17.82 -11.77 -1.19
CA PRO A 347 18.40 -12.44 -0.03
C PRO A 347 19.90 -12.67 -0.23
N LEU A 348 20.73 -12.36 0.78
CA LEU A 348 22.17 -12.46 0.71
C LEU A 348 22.75 -13.47 1.71
N ALA A 349 22.23 -13.50 2.93
CA ALA A 349 22.73 -14.33 4.03
C ALA A 349 21.64 -14.64 5.06
N ASP A 350 21.97 -15.45 6.07
CA ASP A 350 21.15 -15.74 7.26
C ASP A 350 19.76 -16.28 6.87
N GLU A 351 19.72 -17.26 5.94
CA GLU A 351 18.47 -17.87 5.42
C GLU A 351 17.52 -16.84 4.79
N GLY A 352 18.07 -15.72 4.29
CA GLY A 352 17.33 -14.62 3.69
C GLY A 352 16.92 -13.51 4.67
N GLU A 353 17.34 -13.57 5.93
CA GLU A 353 17.08 -12.50 6.90
C GLU A 353 17.98 -11.27 6.70
N THR A 354 19.12 -11.45 6.04
CA THR A 354 19.98 -10.39 5.56
C THR A 354 19.83 -10.26 4.04
N GLY A 355 19.51 -9.06 3.57
CA GLY A 355 19.35 -8.82 2.14
C GLY A 355 19.08 -7.37 1.77
N LEU A 356 18.87 -7.18 0.48
CA LEU A 356 18.66 -5.88 -0.15
C LEU A 356 17.25 -5.82 -0.78
N PHE A 357 16.72 -4.62 -0.90
CA PHE A 357 15.52 -4.37 -1.67
C PHE A 357 15.62 -3.11 -2.53
N LEU A 358 14.83 -3.08 -3.58
CA LEU A 358 14.66 -1.93 -4.47
C LEU A 358 13.16 -1.78 -4.78
N ARG A 359 12.65 -0.56 -4.79
CA ARG A 359 11.38 -0.21 -5.43
C ARG A 359 11.55 0.95 -6.39
N ALA A 360 10.79 0.91 -7.47
CA ALA A 360 10.60 2.06 -8.35
C ALA A 360 9.12 2.13 -8.75
N GLY A 361 8.56 3.33 -8.73
CA GLY A 361 7.16 3.57 -9.04
C GLY A 361 6.98 4.81 -9.91
N TRP A 362 5.95 4.77 -10.74
CA TRP A 362 5.54 5.85 -11.59
C TRP A 362 4.04 5.81 -11.83
N ASN A 363 3.39 6.98 -11.83
CA ASN A 363 2.03 7.16 -12.33
C ASN A 363 1.95 8.37 -13.27
N ASP A 364 0.83 8.53 -13.97
CA ASP A 364 0.62 9.59 -14.94
C ASP A 364 0.54 10.98 -14.30
N GLY A 365 0.19 11.08 -13.01
CA GLY A 365 0.15 12.33 -12.23
C GLY A 365 -0.75 13.41 -12.81
N ALA A 366 -1.80 13.03 -13.53
CA ALA A 366 -2.73 13.96 -14.15
C ALA A 366 -3.89 14.35 -13.23
N THR A 367 -4.31 13.42 -12.37
CA THR A 367 -5.46 13.57 -11.50
C THR A 367 -5.07 13.52 -10.02
N GLU A 368 -5.96 14.01 -9.16
CA GLU A 368 -5.78 13.92 -7.71
C GLU A 368 -5.50 12.50 -7.22
N THR A 369 -4.78 12.39 -6.11
CA THR A 369 -4.48 11.11 -5.46
C THR A 369 -5.61 10.72 -4.51
N PHE A 370 -5.97 9.43 -4.50
CA PHE A 370 -7.10 8.90 -3.74
C PHE A 370 -6.68 8.17 -2.46
N ALA A 371 -5.48 7.58 -2.45
CA ALA A 371 -4.98 6.84 -1.29
C ALA A 371 -3.93 7.65 -0.48
N PHE A 372 -3.12 7.01 0.30
CA PHE A 372 -2.37 7.56 1.44
C PHE A 372 -1.09 8.33 1.11
N THR A 373 -0.76 8.53 -0.16
CA THR A 373 0.48 9.17 -0.59
C THR A 373 0.23 10.15 -1.72
N GLU A 374 0.91 11.30 -1.72
CA GLU A 374 0.91 12.24 -2.83
C GLU A 374 2.27 12.18 -3.52
N VAL A 375 2.50 11.12 -4.27
CA VAL A 375 3.74 10.79 -4.97
C VAL A 375 3.41 10.31 -6.38
N ASP A 376 4.07 10.89 -7.39
CA ASP A 376 3.88 10.44 -8.79
C ASP A 376 5.08 9.65 -9.31
N ARG A 377 6.25 9.76 -8.66
CA ARG A 377 7.49 9.04 -8.98
C ARG A 377 8.25 8.69 -7.73
N GLN A 378 8.75 7.45 -7.65
CA GLN A 378 9.53 6.97 -6.53
C GLN A 378 10.67 6.08 -7.01
N VAL A 379 11.82 6.19 -6.33
CA VAL A 379 12.87 5.17 -6.32
C VAL A 379 13.36 5.01 -4.88
N SER A 380 13.33 3.79 -4.35
CA SER A 380 13.86 3.46 -3.04
C SER A 380 14.84 2.30 -3.10
N LEU A 381 15.83 2.32 -2.23
CA LEU A 381 16.83 1.27 -2.07
C LEU A 381 17.12 1.10 -0.59
N GLY A 382 17.19 -0.13 -0.13
CA GLY A 382 17.52 -0.41 1.27
C GLY A 382 18.06 -1.79 1.51
N ALA A 383 18.43 -2.01 2.77
CA ALA A 383 18.97 -3.25 3.29
C ALA A 383 18.37 -3.57 4.65
N GLN A 384 18.23 -4.85 4.94
CA GLN A 384 18.03 -5.38 6.27
C GLN A 384 19.20 -6.30 6.60
N VAL A 385 19.68 -6.27 7.84
CA VAL A 385 20.75 -7.12 8.35
C VAL A 385 20.27 -7.83 9.61
N SER A 386 20.48 -9.15 9.64
CA SER A 386 20.19 -10.00 10.81
C SER A 386 21.16 -9.72 11.96
N GLY A 387 20.66 -9.72 13.19
CA GLY A 387 21.43 -9.64 14.40
C GLY A 387 22.33 -10.85 14.69
N ALA A 388 22.27 -11.90 13.88
CA ALA A 388 23.17 -13.05 13.96
C ALA A 388 24.66 -12.63 13.94
N HIS A 389 24.96 -11.56 13.19
CA HIS A 389 26.32 -10.99 13.10
C HIS A 389 26.87 -10.39 14.41
N TRP A 390 26.00 -10.12 15.39
CA TRP A 390 26.38 -9.65 16.74
C TRP A 390 25.72 -10.47 17.86
N GLN A 391 25.46 -11.77 17.59
CA GLN A 391 24.96 -12.76 18.55
C GLN A 391 23.54 -12.49 19.07
N ARG A 392 22.73 -11.79 18.28
CA ARG A 392 21.32 -11.51 18.57
C ARG A 392 20.45 -11.82 17.33
N ALA A 393 20.39 -13.11 16.98
CA ALA A 393 19.81 -13.58 15.73
C ALA A 393 18.35 -13.13 15.50
N ALA A 394 17.60 -12.82 16.53
CA ALA A 394 16.22 -12.33 16.43
C ALA A 394 16.13 -10.81 16.16
N ASP A 395 17.22 -10.05 16.37
CA ASP A 395 17.25 -8.62 16.10
C ASP A 395 17.40 -8.32 14.59
N ARG A 396 16.99 -7.13 14.17
CA ARG A 396 17.16 -6.64 12.79
C ARG A 396 17.60 -5.18 12.80
N VAL A 397 18.44 -4.81 11.84
CA VAL A 397 18.74 -3.43 11.48
C VAL A 397 18.26 -3.20 10.06
N GLY A 398 17.54 -2.13 9.82
CA GLY A 398 17.22 -1.66 8.47
C GLY A 398 17.78 -0.28 8.21
N LEU A 399 18.28 -0.07 6.99
CA LEU A 399 18.70 1.22 6.46
C LEU A 399 18.17 1.35 5.03
N ALA A 400 17.50 2.45 4.74
CA ALA A 400 16.99 2.70 3.39
C ALA A 400 16.90 4.19 3.06
N ALA A 401 16.92 4.48 1.76
CA ALA A 401 16.74 5.82 1.21
C ALA A 401 15.69 5.82 0.10
N VAL A 402 14.99 6.95 -0.02
CA VAL A 402 13.97 7.20 -1.05
C VAL A 402 14.21 8.53 -1.72
N LEU A 403 13.97 8.59 -3.01
CA LEU A 403 13.78 9.80 -3.80
C LEU A 403 12.38 9.80 -4.38
N GLU A 404 11.60 10.84 -4.09
CA GLU A 404 10.23 11.00 -4.54
C GLU A 404 10.05 12.29 -5.34
N GLY A 405 9.07 12.27 -6.26
CA GLY A 405 8.80 13.44 -7.10
C GLY A 405 7.36 13.48 -7.59
N LEU A 406 6.97 14.65 -8.04
CA LEU A 406 5.67 14.95 -8.61
C LEU A 406 5.73 15.00 -10.14
N SER A 407 4.57 14.85 -10.77
CA SER A 407 4.35 15.17 -12.17
C SER A 407 4.37 16.69 -12.40
N GLY A 408 4.55 17.14 -13.64
CA GLY A 408 4.46 18.59 -13.99
C GLY A 408 3.13 19.20 -13.54
N PRO A 409 1.95 18.65 -13.93
CA PRO A 409 0.67 19.20 -13.52
C PRO A 409 0.45 19.25 -12.02
N HIS A 410 0.91 18.23 -11.27
CA HIS A 410 0.76 18.17 -9.82
C HIS A 410 1.62 19.24 -9.12
N HIS A 411 2.91 19.35 -9.50
CA HIS A 411 3.76 20.38 -8.89
C HIS A 411 3.29 21.80 -9.26
N ASP A 412 2.81 22.07 -10.51
CA ASP A 412 2.26 23.35 -10.91
C ASP A 412 1.03 23.73 -10.09
N TYR A 413 0.17 22.72 -9.79
CA TYR A 413 -1.01 22.87 -8.95
C TYR A 413 -0.64 23.31 -7.52
N LEU A 414 0.32 22.65 -6.88
CA LEU A 414 0.80 23.01 -5.55
C LEU A 414 1.53 24.36 -5.54
N ALA A 415 2.30 24.67 -6.58
CA ALA A 415 2.99 25.94 -6.73
C ALA A 415 2.02 27.12 -6.88
N ALA A 416 0.85 26.91 -7.49
CA ALA A 416 -0.22 27.89 -7.58
C ALA A 416 -1.03 28.04 -6.27
N GLY A 417 -0.64 27.36 -5.20
CA GLY A 417 -1.28 27.41 -3.89
C GLY A 417 -2.37 26.37 -3.67
N GLY A 418 -2.56 25.45 -4.61
CA GLY A 418 -3.46 24.31 -4.47
C GLY A 418 -3.11 23.41 -3.28
N ALA A 419 -4.06 22.65 -2.78
CA ALA A 419 -3.88 21.69 -1.71
C ALA A 419 -4.45 20.34 -2.12
N GLY A 420 -3.68 19.27 -1.88
CA GLY A 420 -4.13 17.88 -1.95
C GLY A 420 -4.74 17.44 -0.62
N PHE A 421 -4.68 16.15 -0.35
CA PHE A 421 -5.10 15.66 0.96
C PHE A 421 -3.95 15.54 1.99
N LEU A 422 -2.68 15.52 1.55
CA LEU A 422 -1.48 15.55 2.41
C LEU A 422 -0.66 16.83 2.26
N LEU A 423 -0.63 17.43 1.09
CA LEU A 423 0.26 18.53 0.73
C LEU A 423 -0.50 19.83 0.50
N GLY A 424 0.07 20.95 0.93
CA GLY A 424 -0.52 22.26 0.77
C GLY A 424 0.23 23.34 1.54
N ASP A 425 1.43 23.69 1.08
CA ASP A 425 2.26 24.74 1.68
C ASP A 425 1.81 26.18 1.30
N GLY A 426 0.82 26.29 0.39
CA GLY A 426 0.34 27.57 -0.15
C GLY A 426 1.19 28.10 -1.29
N ARG A 427 2.42 27.63 -1.46
CA ARG A 427 3.33 27.83 -2.60
C ARG A 427 4.43 26.76 -2.57
N LEU A 428 5.11 26.55 -3.70
CA LEU A 428 6.12 25.50 -3.84
C LEU A 428 7.31 25.99 -4.67
N ALA A 429 8.53 25.93 -4.10
CA ALA A 429 9.78 25.90 -4.84
C ALA A 429 10.15 24.41 -5.03
N TYR A 430 9.80 23.84 -6.18
CA TYR A 430 9.85 22.39 -6.38
C TYR A 430 11.26 21.81 -6.34
N GLY A 431 11.43 20.76 -5.53
CA GLY A 431 12.59 19.89 -5.53
C GLY A 431 12.22 18.52 -4.96
N ALA A 432 12.72 17.46 -5.56
CA ALA A 432 12.39 16.08 -5.13
C ALA A 432 12.63 15.86 -3.64
N GLU A 433 11.65 15.26 -2.95
CA GLU A 433 11.74 14.88 -1.54
C GLU A 433 12.72 13.72 -1.39
N GLN A 434 13.60 13.81 -0.38
CA GLN A 434 14.64 12.83 -0.11
C GLN A 434 14.49 12.34 1.33
N ILE A 435 14.36 11.04 1.50
CA ILE A 435 14.13 10.39 2.79
C ILE A 435 15.25 9.39 3.05
N LEU A 436 15.77 9.39 4.27
CA LEU A 436 16.64 8.37 4.81
C LEU A 436 16.00 7.88 6.09
N GLU A 437 15.85 6.55 6.25
CA GLU A 437 15.38 5.92 7.49
C GLU A 437 16.35 4.85 7.95
N VAL A 438 16.57 4.77 9.27
CA VAL A 438 17.26 3.69 9.93
C VAL A 438 16.48 3.27 11.16
N TYR A 439 16.27 1.95 11.30
CA TYR A 439 15.70 1.37 12.51
C TYR A 439 16.55 0.24 13.07
N TYR A 440 16.41 0.01 14.38
CA TYR A 440 16.91 -1.20 15.05
C TYR A 440 15.72 -1.90 15.71
N ARG A 441 15.39 -3.14 15.31
CA ARG A 441 14.36 -3.96 15.95
C ARG A 441 15.01 -4.87 16.96
N LEU A 442 14.90 -4.52 18.24
CA LEU A 442 15.38 -5.30 19.37
C LEU A 442 14.30 -6.31 19.77
N GLN A 443 14.57 -7.59 19.64
CA GLN A 443 13.71 -8.64 20.17
C GLN A 443 13.98 -8.79 21.67
N LEU A 444 12.98 -8.43 22.50
CA LEU A 444 13.11 -8.51 23.97
C LEU A 444 12.72 -9.89 24.46
N TRP A 445 11.59 -10.42 24.00
CA TRP A 445 11.08 -11.73 24.36
C TRP A 445 10.37 -12.39 23.18
N ASP A 446 10.54 -13.73 23.05
CA ASP A 446 9.79 -14.57 22.11
C ASP A 446 8.68 -15.34 22.83
N SER A 447 8.75 -15.45 24.16
CA SER A 447 7.70 -16.00 25.00
C SER A 447 7.79 -15.39 26.39
N VAL A 448 6.64 -15.17 27.03
CA VAL A 448 6.53 -14.71 28.42
C VAL A 448 5.73 -15.71 29.22
N ALA A 449 6.35 -16.29 30.25
CA ALA A 449 5.71 -17.30 31.12
C ALA A 449 5.05 -18.46 30.34
N SER A 450 5.73 -18.97 29.32
CA SER A 450 5.25 -20.06 28.41
C SER A 450 4.11 -19.65 27.46
N VAL A 451 3.71 -18.39 27.44
CA VAL A 451 2.81 -17.83 26.44
C VAL A 451 3.65 -17.37 25.24
N PRO A 452 3.32 -17.71 24.00
CA PRO A 452 4.06 -17.27 22.81
C PRO A 452 3.79 -15.79 22.52
N LEU A 453 4.25 -14.93 23.43
CA LEU A 453 4.14 -13.47 23.34
C LEU A 453 5.47 -12.88 22.91
N ARG A 454 5.54 -12.44 21.68
CA ARG A 454 6.68 -11.74 21.11
C ARG A 454 6.64 -10.26 21.51
N VAL A 455 7.74 -9.73 22.04
CA VAL A 455 7.84 -8.31 22.43
C VAL A 455 9.06 -7.70 21.75
N GLN A 456 8.85 -6.63 21.03
CA GLN A 456 9.86 -5.92 20.27
C GLN A 456 9.91 -4.44 20.64
N LEU A 457 11.12 -3.88 20.68
CA LEU A 457 11.37 -2.45 20.85
C LEU A 457 12.19 -1.95 19.65
N SER A 458 11.73 -0.91 18.98
CA SER A 458 12.41 -0.39 17.79
C SER A 458 12.62 1.12 17.89
N PRO A 459 13.81 1.61 18.27
CA PRO A 459 14.22 2.96 17.96
C PRO A 459 14.31 3.15 16.45
N ASP A 460 13.91 4.32 15.99
CA ASP A 460 13.82 4.72 14.58
C ASP A 460 14.30 6.15 14.41
N PHE A 461 14.95 6.41 13.29
CA PHE A 461 15.40 7.74 12.90
C PHE A 461 15.13 7.97 11.44
N GLN A 462 14.49 9.11 11.11
CA GLN A 462 14.27 9.54 9.74
C GLN A 462 14.84 10.94 9.52
N PHE A 463 15.49 11.13 8.40
CA PHE A 463 15.97 12.43 7.93
C PHE A 463 15.32 12.73 6.58
N ILE A 464 14.63 13.88 6.50
CA ILE A 464 13.91 14.27 5.29
C ILE A 464 14.41 15.62 4.84
N ARG A 465 14.84 15.69 3.58
CA ARG A 465 15.25 16.88 2.89
C ARG A 465 14.17 17.27 1.88
N ARG A 466 13.86 18.56 1.77
CA ARG A 466 12.81 19.13 0.94
C ARG A 466 11.43 18.53 1.27
N PRO A 467 11.01 18.61 2.55
CA PRO A 467 9.74 18.05 2.97
C PRO A 467 8.58 18.66 2.17
N GLY A 468 7.68 17.82 1.68
CA GLY A 468 6.58 18.23 0.81
C GLY A 468 7.07 18.76 -0.55
N TYR A 469 8.21 18.26 -1.06
CA TYR A 469 8.85 18.66 -2.32
C TYR A 469 9.29 20.12 -2.36
N ASN A 470 9.51 20.77 -1.20
CA ASN A 470 9.73 22.21 -1.12
C ASN A 470 11.19 22.55 -0.76
N GLU A 471 11.92 23.18 -1.69
CA GLU A 471 13.31 23.59 -1.47
C GLU A 471 13.46 24.72 -0.44
N ASP A 472 12.43 25.53 -0.24
CA ASP A 472 12.41 26.61 0.75
C ASP A 472 12.26 26.08 2.19
N ARG A 473 11.93 24.80 2.38
CA ARG A 473 11.61 24.20 3.67
C ARG A 473 12.53 23.05 4.04
N GLY A 474 12.75 22.84 5.35
CA GLY A 474 13.57 21.76 5.89
C GLY A 474 15.06 22.09 5.95
N PRO A 475 15.95 21.08 6.12
CA PRO A 475 15.60 19.68 6.38
C PRO A 475 14.94 19.46 7.76
N VAL A 476 14.36 18.27 7.95
CA VAL A 476 13.70 17.89 9.19
C VAL A 476 14.15 16.51 9.64
N ARG A 477 14.14 16.26 10.96
CA ARG A 477 14.46 14.96 11.57
C ARG A 477 13.28 14.46 12.35
N PHE A 478 13.10 13.14 12.33
CA PHE A 478 12.11 12.44 13.13
C PHE A 478 12.81 11.38 13.97
N TYR A 479 12.46 11.31 15.23
CA TYR A 479 12.91 10.29 16.18
C TYR A 479 11.71 9.46 16.58
N GLY A 480 11.75 8.17 16.33
CA GLY A 480 10.69 7.22 16.62
C GLY A 480 11.08 6.23 17.70
N LEU A 481 10.11 5.80 18.48
CA LEU A 481 10.22 4.64 19.36
C LEU A 481 8.96 3.81 19.18
N ARG A 482 9.11 2.60 18.65
CA ARG A 482 8.01 1.65 18.47
C ARG A 482 8.14 0.51 19.47
N VAL A 483 7.04 0.19 20.15
CA VAL A 483 6.86 -1.04 20.93
C VAL A 483 5.82 -1.89 20.23
N HIS A 484 6.15 -3.14 19.92
CA HIS A 484 5.25 -4.08 19.25
C HIS A 484 5.15 -5.37 20.04
N LEU A 485 3.91 -5.79 20.32
CA LEU A 485 3.57 -7.03 20.99
C LEU A 485 2.73 -7.87 20.03
N GLU A 486 3.04 -9.15 19.93
CA GLU A 486 2.36 -10.11 19.05
C GLU A 486 2.19 -11.46 19.77
N TYR A 487 0.95 -11.98 19.70
CA TYR A 487 0.55 -13.28 20.23
C TYR A 487 -0.01 -14.18 19.13
#